data_50434ef25afe72f176793ee9c859a2a6
#
_entry.id   50434ef25afe72f176793ee9c859a2a6
#
_cell.length_a   1.000
_cell.length_b   1.000
_cell.length_c   1.000
_cell.angle_alpha   90.00
_cell.angle_beta   90.00
_cell.angle_gamma   90.00
#
_symmetry.space_group_name_H-M   'P 1'
#
loop_
_entity.id
_entity.type
_entity.pdbx_description
1 polymer ?
#
loop_
_entity_poly.entity_id
_entity_poly.type
_entity_poly.pdbx_seq_one_letter_code
_entity_poly.pdbx_strand_id
1 'polypeptide(L)'
;MKTIKHLIVSEDGLLGKNANKFVNKCSNFKSSITVSYAYKTVNAKSILAVLYLGATQYSFIEITISGTDEELAHDVIIDFLTDNL
;
A
#
# COMPACT_ATOMS: atom_id res chain seq x y z
N MET A 1 -7.45 -13.61 4.55
CA MET A 1 -7.39 -12.32 3.84
C MET A 1 -7.52 -11.18 4.82
N LYS A 2 -6.66 -10.19 4.72
CA LYS A 2 -6.67 -8.99 5.57
C LYS A 2 -6.88 -7.76 4.71
N THR A 3 -7.63 -6.80 5.22
CA THR A 3 -7.90 -5.54 4.53
C THR A 3 -7.56 -4.38 5.44
N ILE A 4 -6.85 -3.38 4.90
CA ILE A 4 -6.48 -2.16 5.61
C ILE A 4 -7.06 -0.98 4.83
N LYS A 5 -7.80 -0.12 5.51
CA LYS A 5 -8.24 1.16 4.95
C LYS A 5 -7.41 2.27 5.58
N HIS A 6 -6.85 3.14 4.76
CA HIS A 6 -5.94 4.17 5.25
C HIS A 6 -6.19 5.50 4.55
N LEU A 7 -6.26 6.56 5.35
CA LEU A 7 -6.29 7.93 4.83
C LEU A 7 -4.87 8.44 4.74
N ILE A 8 -4.42 8.77 3.53
CA ILE A 8 -3.09 9.33 3.31
C ILE A 8 -3.05 10.75 3.86
N VAL A 9 -2.16 11.00 4.82
CA VAL A 9 -1.98 12.34 5.40
C VAL A 9 -0.67 12.99 4.94
N SER A 10 0.25 12.22 4.39
CA SER A 10 1.52 12.75 3.86
C SER A 10 1.27 13.66 2.68
N GLU A 11 1.92 14.83 2.67
CA GLU A 11 1.82 15.78 1.56
C GLU A 11 2.23 15.16 0.22
N ASP A 12 3.19 14.24 0.25
CA ASP A 12 3.69 13.61 -0.97
C ASP A 12 2.77 12.52 -1.52
N GLY A 13 1.82 12.06 -0.72
CA GLY A 13 0.92 11.00 -1.14
C GLY A 13 1.65 9.68 -1.37
N LEU A 14 1.01 8.77 -2.09
CA LEU A 14 1.61 7.48 -2.47
C LEU A 14 2.33 7.63 -3.81
N LEU A 15 3.28 8.58 -3.86
CA LEU A 15 4.05 8.94 -5.03
C LEU A 15 5.53 9.06 -4.65
N GLY A 16 6.40 9.13 -5.65
CA GLY A 16 7.83 9.36 -5.42
C GLY A 16 8.45 8.41 -4.42
N LYS A 17 9.13 8.96 -3.41
CA LYS A 17 9.81 8.16 -2.38
C LYS A 17 8.85 7.28 -1.60
N ASN A 18 7.65 7.79 -1.30
CA ASN A 18 6.65 7.03 -0.57
C ASN A 18 6.21 5.79 -1.34
N ALA A 19 6.02 5.92 -2.65
CA ALA A 19 5.65 4.79 -3.50
C ALA A 19 6.77 3.75 -3.52
N ASN A 20 8.03 4.18 -3.66
CA ASN A 20 9.17 3.26 -3.64
C ASN A 20 9.28 2.52 -2.31
N LYS A 21 9.16 3.23 -1.21
CA LYS A 21 9.21 2.62 0.13
C LYS A 21 8.07 1.62 0.33
N PHE A 22 6.88 1.98 -0.12
CA PHE A 22 5.70 1.12 0.01
C PHE A 22 5.88 -0.18 -0.78
N VAL A 23 6.29 -0.07 -2.03
CA VAL A 23 6.51 -1.24 -2.88
C VAL A 23 7.59 -2.14 -2.30
N ASN A 24 8.70 -1.55 -1.81
CA ASN A 24 9.78 -2.32 -1.20
C ASN A 24 9.29 -3.07 0.05
N LYS A 25 8.48 -2.41 0.86
CA LYS A 25 7.92 -3.04 2.06
C LYS A 25 7.02 -4.21 1.70
N CYS A 26 6.11 -4.02 0.75
CA CYS A 26 5.18 -5.06 0.31
C CYS A 26 5.91 -6.24 -0.34
N SER A 27 7.03 -5.98 -1.01
CA SER A 27 7.79 -7.01 -1.72
C SER A 27 8.50 -8.00 -0.80
N ASN A 28 8.58 -7.69 0.50
CA ASN A 28 9.20 -8.59 1.48
C ASN A 28 8.31 -9.78 1.85
N PHE A 29 7.06 -9.77 1.44
CA PHE A 29 6.10 -10.81 1.85
C PHE A 29 5.72 -11.71 0.68
N LYS A 30 5.38 -12.96 1.00
CA LYS A 30 4.93 -13.94 0.01
C LYS A 30 3.48 -13.72 -0.38
N SER A 31 2.70 -13.14 0.53
CA SER A 31 1.27 -12.87 0.29
C SER A 31 1.08 -12.00 -0.93
N SER A 32 -0.05 -12.19 -1.59
CA SER A 32 -0.54 -11.28 -2.62
C SER A 32 -1.01 -10.00 -1.94
N ILE A 33 -0.55 -8.86 -2.41
CA ILE A 33 -0.90 -7.56 -1.83
C ILE A 33 -1.35 -6.65 -2.96
N THR A 34 -2.57 -6.13 -2.83
CA THR A 34 -3.12 -5.16 -3.79
C THR A 34 -3.44 -3.87 -3.06
N VAL A 35 -3.42 -2.77 -3.80
CA VAL A 35 -3.84 -1.47 -3.28
C VAL A 35 -4.85 -0.87 -4.24
N SER A 36 -5.94 -0.36 -3.67
CA SER A 36 -7.05 0.23 -4.43
C SER A 36 -7.19 1.70 -4.08
N TYR A 37 -7.48 2.49 -5.10
CA TYR A 37 -7.84 3.90 -4.95
C TYR A 37 -8.87 4.24 -6.03
N ALA A 38 -9.96 4.86 -5.62
CA ALA A 38 -11.10 5.15 -6.51
C ALA A 38 -11.60 3.83 -7.13
N TYR A 39 -11.56 3.69 -8.43
CA TYR A 39 -12.02 2.49 -9.12
C TYR A 39 -10.88 1.60 -9.64
N LYS A 40 -9.65 1.87 -9.17
CA LYS A 40 -8.46 1.15 -9.63
C LYS A 40 -7.94 0.25 -8.52
N THR A 41 -7.54 -0.95 -8.88
CA THR A 41 -6.88 -1.91 -7.97
C THR A 41 -5.64 -2.42 -8.68
N VAL A 42 -4.49 -2.31 -8.02
CA VAL A 42 -3.20 -2.68 -8.63
C VAL A 42 -2.37 -3.53 -7.68
N ASN A 43 -1.36 -4.19 -8.25
CA ASN A 43 -0.39 -4.97 -7.47
C ASN A 43 0.51 -4.02 -6.68
N ALA A 44 0.48 -4.12 -5.36
CA ALA A 44 1.27 -3.27 -4.47
C ALA A 44 2.78 -3.53 -4.56
N LYS A 45 3.19 -4.61 -5.23
CA LYS A 45 4.61 -4.95 -5.42
C LYS A 45 5.18 -4.39 -6.72
N SER A 46 4.37 -3.66 -7.50
CA SER A 46 4.79 -3.06 -8.76
C SER A 46 4.84 -1.54 -8.64
N ILE A 47 6.05 -0.97 -8.78
CA ILE A 47 6.22 0.48 -8.65
C ILE A 47 5.43 1.24 -9.72
N LEU A 48 5.45 0.76 -10.95
CA LEU A 48 4.71 1.44 -12.02
C LEU A 48 3.20 1.41 -11.78
N ALA A 49 2.69 0.28 -11.28
CA ALA A 49 1.26 0.14 -10.97
C ALA A 49 0.85 1.08 -9.83
N VAL A 50 1.66 1.14 -8.77
CA VAL A 50 1.39 2.02 -7.62
C VAL A 50 1.42 3.48 -8.05
N LEU A 51 2.38 3.88 -8.87
CA LEU A 51 2.43 5.24 -9.41
C LEU A 51 1.22 5.55 -10.29
N TYR A 52 0.74 4.56 -11.05
CA TYR A 52 -0.44 4.70 -11.88
C TYR A 52 -1.70 5.05 -11.08
N LEU A 53 -1.79 4.60 -9.84
CA LEU A 53 -2.93 4.92 -8.97
C LEU A 53 -3.10 6.43 -8.79
N GLY A 54 -2.01 7.16 -8.65
CA GLY A 54 -2.05 8.59 -8.45
C GLY A 54 -2.70 9.01 -7.13
N ALA A 55 -2.58 8.20 -6.08
CA ALA A 55 -3.18 8.49 -4.79
C ALA A 55 -2.42 9.62 -4.09
N THR A 56 -3.08 10.75 -3.87
CA THR A 56 -2.49 11.95 -3.30
C THR A 56 -2.86 12.13 -1.83
N GLN A 57 -2.37 13.20 -1.22
CA GLN A 57 -2.75 13.55 0.15
C GLN A 57 -4.28 13.61 0.29
N TYR A 58 -4.76 13.10 1.41
CA TYR A 58 -6.18 13.03 1.76
C TYR A 58 -7.01 12.06 0.93
N SER A 59 -6.35 11.20 0.18
CA SER A 59 -7.03 10.09 -0.51
C SER A 59 -7.15 8.89 0.43
N PHE A 60 -8.26 8.17 0.33
CA PHE A 60 -8.40 6.87 1.00
C PHE A 60 -7.89 5.78 0.09
N ILE A 61 -7.04 4.91 0.62
CA ILE A 61 -6.61 3.71 -0.08
C ILE A 61 -7.03 2.48 0.71
N GLU A 62 -7.21 1.37 0.00
CA GLU A 62 -7.53 0.09 0.61
C GLU A 62 -6.49 -0.94 0.19
N ILE A 63 -5.89 -1.60 1.16
CA ILE A 63 -4.85 -2.60 0.91
C ILE A 63 -5.41 -3.96 1.29
N THR A 64 -5.35 -4.92 0.37
CA THR A 64 -5.82 -6.28 0.59
C THR A 64 -4.64 -7.24 0.53
N ILE A 65 -4.51 -8.06 1.57
CA ILE A 65 -3.39 -8.98 1.76
C ILE A 65 -3.94 -10.39 1.90
N SER A 66 -3.43 -11.33 1.09
CA SER A 66 -3.89 -12.71 1.12
C SER A 66 -2.72 -13.67 0.89
N GLY A 67 -2.47 -14.56 1.83
CA GLY A 67 -1.41 -15.54 1.72
C GLY A 67 -0.95 -16.07 3.07
N THR A 68 0.13 -16.86 3.05
CA THR A 68 0.62 -17.55 4.23
C THR A 68 1.16 -16.63 5.32
N ASP A 69 1.73 -15.48 4.94
CA ASP A 69 2.27 -14.50 5.88
C ASP A 69 1.41 -13.24 5.99
N GLU A 70 0.12 -13.37 5.68
CA GLU A 70 -0.77 -12.21 5.64
C GLU A 70 -0.90 -11.47 6.98
N GLU A 71 -0.85 -12.17 8.10
CA GLU A 71 -0.94 -11.52 9.41
C GLU A 71 0.30 -10.69 9.71
N LEU A 72 1.48 -11.24 9.45
CA LEU A 72 2.72 -10.49 9.62
C LEU A 72 2.76 -9.29 8.66
N ALA A 73 2.40 -9.51 7.41
CA ALA A 73 2.35 -8.43 6.41
C ALA A 73 1.40 -7.32 6.85
N HIS A 74 0.23 -7.68 7.35
CA HIS A 74 -0.77 -6.72 7.84
C HIS A 74 -0.16 -5.82 8.92
N ASP A 75 0.48 -6.41 9.93
CA ASP A 75 1.04 -5.64 11.04
C ASP A 75 2.18 -4.72 10.58
N VAL A 76 3.07 -5.24 9.74
CA VAL A 76 4.21 -4.46 9.24
C VAL A 76 3.74 -3.31 8.34
N ILE A 77 2.74 -3.57 7.49
CA ILE A 77 2.22 -2.54 6.59
C ILE A 77 1.47 -1.46 7.36
N ILE A 78 0.71 -1.82 8.39
CA ILE A 78 0.05 -0.82 9.25
C ILE A 78 1.09 0.11 9.87
N ASP A 79 2.17 -0.43 10.42
CA ASP A 79 3.22 0.39 11.00
C ASP A 79 3.86 1.31 9.96
N PHE A 80 4.09 0.78 8.76
CA PHE A 80 4.63 1.57 7.67
C PHE A 80 3.71 2.75 7.29
N LEU A 81 2.41 2.47 7.16
CA LEU A 81 1.44 3.50 6.80
C LEU A 81 1.36 4.59 7.87
N THR A 82 1.38 4.19 9.13
CA THR A 82 1.33 5.13 10.26
C THR A 82 2.54 6.06 10.26
N ASP A 83 3.71 5.54 9.93
CA ASP A 83 4.96 6.31 9.97
C ASP A 83 5.23 7.13 8.71
N ASN A 84 4.68 6.74 7.55
CA ASN A 84 5.08 7.32 6.27
C ASN A 84 3.93 7.92 5.45
N LEU A 85 2.74 7.46 5.63
CA LEU A 85 1.58 7.88 4.84
C LEU A 85 0.42 8.33 5.70
#